data_ddef68d8b5ce5badc1500137d0069313
#
_entry.id   ddef68d8b5ce5badc1500137d0069313
#
_cell.length_a   1.000
_cell.length_b   1.000
_cell.length_c   1.000
_cell.angle_alpha   90.00
_cell.angle_beta   90.00
_cell.angle_gamma   90.00
#
_symmetry.space_group_name_H-M   'P 1'
#
loop_
_entity.id
_entity.type
_entity.pdbx_description
1 polymer ?
#
loop_
_entity_poly.entity_id
_entity_poly.type
_entity_poly.pdbx_seq_one_letter_code
_entity_poly.pdbx_strand_id
1 'polypeptide(L)'
;HEFFHKLPFVANFKDSTIMTKLSKIIIRTCLVFIILIPIAAFAHFIIFPQETRSILIDYSDFKKDGRLYFNASIRNNKIDSLKSLINQATIRVGNFWGQKTSNPKFIYCDNDDDFKKYCYNPSVPAVTYSKLGAVIVLSADALDVDIIAHEFSHAEFYNRIGFYNWTFKIPTWFDEGLAMQNDYRDYYSDDTLKAKSDNFKNLPDIKNFKSGGQFLAGSHDQIMLHYMTAKHVIKNWYTKPKLDKFIKDLNSGKSFEEAFGQ
;
A
#
# COMPACT_ATOMS: atom_id res chain seq x y z
N HIS A 1 29.75 -56.15 50.13
CA HIS A 1 30.21 -56.28 48.73
C HIS A 1 29.62 -55.10 47.92
N GLU A 2 30.52 -54.17 47.69
CA GLU A 2 30.28 -52.96 46.91
C GLU A 2 30.38 -53.28 45.41
N PHE A 3 29.42 -52.79 44.64
CA PHE A 3 29.54 -52.67 43.20
C PHE A 3 29.38 -51.20 42.83
N PHE A 4 30.46 -50.48 42.73
CA PHE A 4 30.56 -49.18 42.10
C PHE A 4 30.58 -49.38 40.60
N HIS A 5 29.44 -49.06 39.89
CA HIS A 5 29.43 -48.86 38.45
C HIS A 5 29.93 -47.45 38.12
N LYS A 6 31.18 -47.38 37.65
CA LYS A 6 31.71 -46.19 36.97
C LYS A 6 30.94 -46.02 35.62
N LEU A 7 30.16 -44.99 35.51
CA LEU A 7 29.71 -44.50 34.21
C LEU A 7 30.86 -43.72 33.56
N PRO A 8 31.25 -44.02 32.31
CA PRO A 8 32.21 -43.19 31.59
C PRO A 8 31.53 -41.94 31.08
N PHE A 9 31.88 -40.78 31.63
CA PHE A 9 31.54 -39.48 31.08
C PHE A 9 32.41 -39.26 29.83
N VAL A 10 31.96 -39.78 28.68
CA VAL A 10 32.55 -39.46 27.38
C VAL A 10 31.90 -38.13 26.94
N ALA A 11 32.50 -37.03 27.35
CA ALA A 11 32.19 -35.73 26.82
C ALA A 11 32.49 -35.70 25.30
N ASN A 12 31.45 -35.52 24.50
CA ASN A 12 31.54 -35.54 23.04
C ASN A 12 32.31 -34.32 22.53
N PHE A 13 33.61 -34.43 22.30
CA PHE A 13 34.48 -33.40 21.72
C PHE A 13 34.11 -33.00 20.29
N LYS A 14 33.14 -33.66 19.66
CA LYS A 14 32.60 -33.30 18.35
C LYS A 14 31.71 -32.06 18.38
N ASP A 15 31.01 -31.77 19.47
CA ASP A 15 30.06 -30.65 19.56
C ASP A 15 30.74 -29.28 19.55
N SER A 16 31.96 -29.16 20.11
CA SER A 16 32.68 -27.87 20.16
C SER A 16 33.14 -27.40 18.79
N THR A 17 33.52 -28.32 17.90
CA THR A 17 33.98 -28.00 16.53
C THR A 17 32.85 -27.64 15.61
N ILE A 18 31.66 -28.22 15.78
CA ILE A 18 30.44 -27.90 15.06
C ILE A 18 29.92 -26.54 15.50
N MET A 19 29.88 -26.26 16.81
CA MET A 19 29.49 -24.96 17.36
C MET A 19 30.41 -23.82 16.88
N THR A 20 31.73 -24.05 16.80
CA THR A 20 32.68 -23.03 16.30
C THR A 20 32.53 -22.79 14.78
N LYS A 21 32.20 -23.80 14.00
CA LYS A 21 31.88 -23.61 12.56
C LYS A 21 30.58 -22.87 12.37
N LEU A 22 29.54 -23.23 13.12
CA LEU A 22 28.22 -22.57 13.07
C LEU A 22 28.32 -21.09 13.47
N SER A 23 29.05 -20.77 14.54
CA SER A 23 29.25 -19.38 14.98
C SER A 23 29.99 -18.54 13.91
N LYS A 24 31.00 -19.10 13.24
CA LYS A 24 31.69 -18.42 12.13
C LYS A 24 30.76 -18.15 10.93
N ILE A 25 29.89 -19.10 10.60
CA ILE A 25 28.88 -18.91 9.54
C ILE A 25 27.92 -17.80 9.94
N ILE A 26 27.38 -17.83 11.17
CA ILE A 26 26.46 -16.80 11.67
C ILE A 26 27.12 -15.42 11.63
N ILE A 27 28.35 -15.28 12.14
CA ILE A 27 29.08 -14.01 12.14
C ILE A 27 29.30 -13.51 10.71
N ARG A 28 29.73 -14.36 9.77
CA ARG A 28 29.91 -13.97 8.36
C ARG A 28 28.59 -13.53 7.73
N THR A 29 27.51 -14.25 7.99
CA THR A 29 26.17 -13.90 7.50
C THR A 29 25.72 -12.55 8.08
N CYS A 30 25.89 -12.33 9.38
CA CYS A 30 25.58 -11.04 10.00
C CYS A 30 26.42 -9.89 9.41
N LEU A 31 27.71 -10.09 9.16
CA LEU A 31 28.58 -9.09 8.52
C LEU A 31 28.13 -8.75 7.10
N VAL A 32 27.70 -9.75 6.32
CA VAL A 32 27.14 -9.52 4.99
C VAL A 32 25.86 -8.67 5.07
N PHE A 33 24.94 -8.96 5.99
CA PHE A 33 23.74 -8.14 6.18
C PHE A 33 24.03 -6.72 6.67
N ILE A 34 25.02 -6.54 7.57
CA ILE A 34 25.45 -5.21 8.04
C ILE A 34 25.94 -4.35 6.89
N ILE A 35 26.53 -4.94 5.84
CA ILE A 35 26.98 -4.21 4.65
C ILE A 35 25.84 -4.04 3.63
N LEU A 36 25.09 -5.10 3.36
CA LEU A 36 24.06 -5.07 2.31
C LEU A 36 22.85 -4.21 2.67
N ILE A 37 22.43 -4.18 3.94
CA ILE A 37 21.24 -3.37 4.35
C ILE A 37 21.46 -1.87 4.13
N PRO A 38 22.58 -1.24 4.56
CA PRO A 38 22.85 0.16 4.25
C PRO A 38 22.96 0.45 2.75
N ILE A 39 23.56 -0.45 1.97
CA ILE A 39 23.64 -0.31 0.51
C ILE A 39 22.25 -0.33 -0.12
N ALA A 40 21.41 -1.30 0.28
CA ALA A 40 20.04 -1.39 -0.21
C ALA A 40 19.20 -0.17 0.20
N ALA A 41 19.33 0.32 1.43
CA ALA A 41 18.67 1.52 1.91
C ALA A 41 19.11 2.78 1.12
N PHE A 42 20.42 2.90 0.86
CA PHE A 42 20.96 3.99 0.04
C PHE A 42 20.49 3.92 -1.41
N ALA A 43 20.49 2.71 -2.00
CA ALA A 43 19.96 2.50 -3.35
C ALA A 43 18.47 2.87 -3.42
N HIS A 44 17.67 2.45 -2.44
CA HIS A 44 16.25 2.82 -2.34
C HIS A 44 16.07 4.33 -2.24
N PHE A 45 16.88 5.02 -1.45
CA PHE A 45 16.86 6.49 -1.36
C PHE A 45 17.17 7.19 -2.69
N ILE A 46 18.10 6.65 -3.48
CA ILE A 46 18.44 7.23 -4.80
C ILE A 46 17.35 6.97 -5.84
N ILE A 47 16.77 5.76 -5.84
CA ILE A 47 15.78 5.33 -6.85
C ILE A 47 14.38 5.86 -6.51
N PHE A 48 14.01 5.86 -5.23
CA PHE A 48 12.68 6.24 -4.72
C PHE A 48 12.79 7.31 -3.63
N PRO A 49 13.32 8.51 -3.92
CA PRO A 49 13.61 9.50 -2.88
C PRO A 49 12.35 9.99 -2.16
N GLN A 50 11.22 10.16 -2.87
CA GLN A 50 9.97 10.61 -2.28
C GLN A 50 9.39 9.56 -1.31
N GLU A 51 9.33 8.29 -1.74
CA GLU A 51 8.88 7.18 -0.90
C GLU A 51 9.74 7.05 0.35
N THR A 52 11.09 7.11 0.18
CA THR A 52 12.01 7.03 1.33
C THR A 52 11.80 8.17 2.32
N ARG A 53 11.64 9.41 1.85
CA ARG A 53 11.36 10.57 2.74
C ARG A 53 10.04 10.40 3.46
N SER A 54 9.02 9.90 2.76
CA SER A 54 7.70 9.66 3.34
C SER A 54 7.74 8.59 4.44
N ILE A 55 8.48 7.51 4.24
CA ILE A 55 8.69 6.47 5.27
C ILE A 55 9.42 7.04 6.48
N LEU A 56 10.42 7.88 6.25
CA LEU A 56 11.25 8.52 7.27
C LEU A 56 10.66 9.83 7.81
N ILE A 57 9.38 10.09 7.63
CA ILE A 57 8.72 11.34 8.03
C ILE A 57 8.88 11.66 9.53
N ASP A 58 9.01 10.64 10.38
CA ASP A 58 9.25 10.83 11.82
C ASP A 58 10.55 11.59 12.13
N TYR A 59 11.48 11.66 11.19
CA TYR A 59 12.78 12.34 11.31
C TYR A 59 12.82 13.68 10.55
N SER A 60 11.67 14.16 10.07
CA SER A 60 11.55 15.45 9.40
C SER A 60 11.27 16.59 10.38
N ASP A 61 11.24 17.82 9.85
CA ASP A 61 10.83 19.03 10.54
C ASP A 61 9.30 19.21 10.64
N PHE A 62 8.51 18.27 10.10
CA PHE A 62 7.06 18.30 10.20
C PHE A 62 6.61 18.07 11.63
N LYS A 63 5.60 18.83 12.06
CA LYS A 63 4.87 18.55 13.31
C LYS A 63 4.09 17.26 13.18
N LYS A 64 3.99 16.55 14.30
CA LYS A 64 3.26 15.29 14.43
C LYS A 64 2.08 15.46 15.38
N ASP A 65 0.90 15.04 14.94
CA ASP A 65 -0.28 14.89 15.78
C ASP A 65 -0.93 13.52 15.53
N GLY A 66 -0.70 12.58 16.43
CA GLY A 66 -1.06 11.20 16.23
C GLY A 66 -0.30 10.59 15.05
N ARG A 67 -0.99 10.31 13.94
CA ARG A 67 -0.43 9.80 12.69
C ARG A 67 -0.43 10.83 11.56
N LEU A 68 -0.82 12.05 11.85
CA LEU A 68 -0.82 13.16 10.91
C LEU A 68 0.46 13.98 11.07
N TYR A 69 1.15 14.22 9.95
CA TYR A 69 2.36 15.03 9.83
C TYR A 69 2.06 16.23 8.94
N PHE A 70 2.49 17.40 9.35
CA PHE A 70 2.19 18.65 8.65
C PHE A 70 3.21 19.75 8.98
N ASN A 71 3.34 20.74 8.10
CA ASN A 71 4.22 21.89 8.34
C ASN A 71 3.71 22.73 9.53
N ALA A 72 4.64 23.20 10.36
CA ALA A 72 4.36 23.98 11.55
C ALA A 72 3.60 25.30 11.29
N SER A 73 3.66 25.84 10.08
CA SER A 73 2.97 27.05 9.63
C SER A 73 1.46 26.87 9.42
N ILE A 74 0.97 25.63 9.33
CA ILE A 74 -0.43 25.35 9.04
C ILE A 74 -1.30 25.69 10.25
N ARG A 75 -2.40 26.40 10.00
CA ARG A 75 -3.34 26.84 11.03
C ARG A 75 -4.11 25.67 11.65
N ASN A 76 -4.36 25.73 12.96
CA ASN A 76 -5.02 24.66 13.71
C ASN A 76 -6.40 24.30 13.15
N ASN A 77 -7.21 25.28 12.73
CA ASN A 77 -8.53 24.99 12.15
C ASN A 77 -8.46 24.12 10.87
N LYS A 78 -7.41 24.27 10.06
CA LYS A 78 -7.17 23.43 8.88
C LYS A 78 -6.79 22.01 9.29
N ILE A 79 -5.99 21.87 10.34
CA ILE A 79 -5.61 20.57 10.90
C ILE A 79 -6.84 19.84 11.47
N ASP A 80 -7.71 20.54 12.19
CA ASP A 80 -8.94 19.96 12.75
C ASP A 80 -9.89 19.50 11.64
N SER A 81 -10.04 20.29 10.58
CA SER A 81 -10.79 19.89 9.38
C SER A 81 -10.21 18.65 8.75
N LEU A 82 -8.89 18.58 8.55
CA LEU A 82 -8.22 17.42 7.97
C LEU A 82 -8.39 16.16 8.82
N LYS A 83 -8.27 16.26 10.14
CA LYS A 83 -8.54 15.14 11.06
C LYS A 83 -9.97 14.63 10.92
N SER A 84 -10.94 15.54 10.77
CA SER A 84 -12.34 15.19 10.54
C SER A 84 -12.52 14.41 9.24
N LEU A 85 -11.89 14.87 8.13
CA LEU A 85 -11.91 14.18 6.83
C LEU A 85 -11.25 12.79 6.90
N ILE A 86 -10.09 12.69 7.54
CA ILE A 86 -9.41 11.41 7.75
C ILE A 86 -10.28 10.44 8.55
N ASN A 87 -10.97 10.92 9.58
CA ASN A 87 -11.87 10.09 10.38
C ASN A 87 -13.07 9.60 9.54
N GLN A 88 -13.69 10.47 8.75
CA GLN A 88 -14.78 10.10 7.85
C GLN A 88 -14.32 9.07 6.81
N ALA A 89 -13.16 9.27 6.19
CA ALA A 89 -12.56 8.31 5.27
C ALA A 89 -12.26 6.97 5.96
N THR A 90 -11.77 6.99 7.20
CA THR A 90 -11.51 5.79 8.00
C THR A 90 -12.78 4.98 8.25
N ILE A 91 -13.90 5.65 8.58
CA ILE A 91 -15.20 4.99 8.78
C ILE A 91 -15.69 4.39 7.45
N ARG A 92 -15.60 5.14 6.34
CA ARG A 92 -16.02 4.68 5.02
C ARG A 92 -15.25 3.44 4.56
N VAL A 93 -13.93 3.48 4.66
CA VAL A 93 -13.05 2.34 4.34
C VAL A 93 -13.35 1.15 5.25
N GLY A 94 -13.56 1.38 6.55
CA GLY A 94 -13.97 0.34 7.49
C GLY A 94 -15.30 -0.32 7.10
N ASN A 95 -16.28 0.44 6.65
CA ASN A 95 -17.58 -0.08 6.20
C ASN A 95 -17.46 -0.95 4.93
N PHE A 96 -16.64 -0.54 3.97
CA PHE A 96 -16.41 -1.30 2.74
C PHE A 96 -15.64 -2.59 2.99
N TRP A 97 -14.53 -2.49 3.72
CA TRP A 97 -13.63 -3.62 3.96
C TRP A 97 -14.06 -4.53 5.13
N GLY A 98 -15.05 -4.11 5.91
CA GLY A 98 -15.37 -4.68 7.21
C GLY A 98 -14.47 -4.08 8.29
N GLN A 99 -13.77 -4.91 9.08
CA GLN A 99 -12.83 -4.39 10.06
C GLN A 99 -11.59 -3.80 9.38
N LYS A 100 -11.21 -2.56 9.75
CA LYS A 100 -9.99 -1.91 9.29
C LYS A 100 -8.76 -2.65 9.84
N THR A 101 -7.79 -2.95 8.97
CA THR A 101 -6.55 -3.65 9.32
C THR A 101 -5.29 -2.80 9.13
N SER A 102 -5.30 -1.86 8.19
CA SER A 102 -4.17 -0.95 7.97
C SER A 102 -4.20 0.26 8.90
N ASN A 103 -3.03 0.90 9.08
CA ASN A 103 -2.88 2.03 9.97
C ASN A 103 -1.89 3.07 9.39
N PRO A 104 -2.22 3.69 8.22
CA PRO A 104 -1.30 4.57 7.52
C PRO A 104 -0.95 5.82 8.32
N LYS A 105 0.26 6.34 8.10
CA LYS A 105 0.64 7.72 8.41
C LYS A 105 0.04 8.63 7.34
N PHE A 106 -0.30 9.85 7.69
CA PHE A 106 -0.76 10.88 6.76
C PHE A 106 0.24 12.03 6.75
N ILE A 107 0.73 12.42 5.58
CA ILE A 107 1.57 13.58 5.38
C ILE A 107 0.75 14.61 4.62
N TYR A 108 0.47 15.75 5.24
CA TYR A 108 -0.26 16.82 4.59
C TYR A 108 0.68 17.95 4.18
N CYS A 109 0.69 18.25 2.89
CA CYS A 109 1.47 19.30 2.26
C CYS A 109 0.52 20.39 1.75
N ASP A 110 0.60 21.59 2.31
CA ASP A 110 -0.27 22.72 1.93
C ASP A 110 0.32 23.58 0.80
N ASN A 111 1.47 23.19 0.28
CA ASN A 111 2.16 23.83 -0.83
C ASN A 111 2.82 22.79 -1.74
N ASP A 112 3.10 23.19 -2.97
CA ASP A 112 3.65 22.34 -4.02
C ASP A 112 5.06 21.86 -3.71
N ASP A 113 5.89 22.66 -3.05
CA ASP A 113 7.30 22.31 -2.80
C ASP A 113 7.38 21.18 -1.77
N ASP A 114 6.60 21.24 -0.70
CA ASP A 114 6.48 20.17 0.26
C ASP A 114 5.85 18.93 -0.41
N PHE A 115 4.82 19.10 -1.25
CA PHE A 115 4.20 17.97 -1.93
C PHE A 115 5.16 17.24 -2.87
N LYS A 116 5.92 17.94 -3.70
CA LYS A 116 6.97 17.39 -4.58
C LYS A 116 8.09 16.68 -3.82
N LYS A 117 8.35 17.08 -2.58
CA LYS A 117 9.35 16.45 -1.72
C LYS A 117 8.95 15.04 -1.30
N TYR A 118 7.65 14.78 -1.15
CA TYR A 118 7.08 13.53 -0.66
C TYR A 118 6.28 12.74 -1.72
N CYS A 119 5.85 13.35 -2.82
CA CYS A 119 5.08 12.72 -3.87
C CYS A 119 5.89 12.60 -5.17
N TYR A 120 5.95 11.39 -5.74
CA TYR A 120 6.66 11.13 -7.01
C TYR A 120 5.91 11.66 -8.25
N ASN A 121 4.60 11.80 -8.16
CA ASN A 121 3.76 12.34 -9.23
C ASN A 121 2.94 13.54 -8.73
N PRO A 122 3.46 14.77 -8.84
CA PRO A 122 2.78 15.96 -8.33
C PRO A 122 1.53 16.35 -9.13
N SER A 123 1.18 15.62 -10.19
CA SER A 123 -0.06 15.86 -10.95
C SER A 123 -1.30 15.19 -10.35
N VAL A 124 -1.12 14.31 -9.35
CA VAL A 124 -2.23 13.70 -8.59
C VAL A 124 -2.43 14.44 -7.27
N PRO A 125 -3.65 14.49 -6.72
CA PRO A 125 -3.90 15.18 -5.44
C PRO A 125 -3.34 14.43 -4.23
N ALA A 126 -3.14 13.12 -4.34
CA ALA A 126 -2.62 12.28 -3.26
C ALA A 126 -1.89 11.06 -3.81
N VAL A 127 -1.13 10.37 -2.95
CA VAL A 127 -0.46 9.11 -3.27
C VAL A 127 -0.31 8.23 -2.03
N THR A 128 -0.41 6.92 -2.21
CA THR A 128 -0.18 5.92 -1.18
C THR A 128 1.11 5.13 -1.42
N TYR A 129 1.99 5.11 -0.44
CA TYR A 129 3.14 4.21 -0.35
C TYR A 129 2.84 3.10 0.65
N SER A 130 2.89 1.85 0.24
CA SER A 130 2.47 0.71 1.10
C SER A 130 3.58 -0.28 1.41
N LYS A 131 4.67 -0.32 0.62
CA LYS A 131 5.68 -1.41 0.65
C LYS A 131 6.49 -1.49 1.94
N LEU A 132 6.84 -0.37 2.55
CA LEU A 132 7.67 -0.29 3.76
C LEU A 132 6.94 0.37 4.93
N GLY A 133 5.64 0.17 5.01
CA GLY A 133 4.73 0.82 5.94
C GLY A 133 3.81 1.80 5.21
N ALA A 134 2.53 1.77 5.53
CA ALA A 134 1.56 2.59 4.82
C ALA A 134 1.73 4.08 5.16
N VAL A 135 1.95 4.89 4.12
CA VAL A 135 2.01 6.36 4.19
C VAL A 135 1.14 6.93 3.08
N ILE A 136 0.23 7.83 3.41
CA ILE A 136 -0.61 8.56 2.47
C ILE A 136 -0.14 10.02 2.48
N VAL A 137 0.27 10.51 1.31
CA VAL A 137 0.70 11.91 1.11
C VAL A 137 -0.45 12.66 0.45
N LEU A 138 -0.85 13.77 1.06
CA LEU A 138 -1.98 14.60 0.66
C LEU A 138 -1.49 15.99 0.26
N SER A 139 -1.89 16.48 -0.91
CA SER A 139 -1.70 17.88 -1.31
C SER A 139 -2.77 18.80 -0.71
N ALA A 140 -2.67 20.10 -0.98
CA ALA A 140 -3.71 21.07 -0.64
C ALA A 140 -5.07 20.75 -1.31
N ASP A 141 -5.06 20.13 -2.49
CA ASP A 141 -6.25 19.76 -3.26
C ASP A 141 -6.89 18.44 -2.80
N ALA A 142 -6.20 17.68 -1.93
CA ALA A 142 -6.69 16.40 -1.40
C ALA A 142 -7.59 16.53 -0.16
N LEU A 143 -8.06 17.72 0.16
CA LEU A 143 -8.96 17.96 1.30
C LEU A 143 -10.40 17.51 0.99
N ASP A 144 -10.53 16.25 0.64
CA ASP A 144 -11.77 15.60 0.27
C ASP A 144 -11.80 14.17 0.85
N VAL A 145 -12.94 13.78 1.43
CA VAL A 145 -13.16 12.43 1.99
C VAL A 145 -12.99 11.36 0.92
N ASP A 146 -13.41 11.64 -0.31
CA ASP A 146 -13.38 10.70 -1.43
C ASP A 146 -11.93 10.37 -1.83
N ILE A 147 -11.08 11.39 -1.94
CA ILE A 147 -9.65 11.24 -2.24
C ILE A 147 -8.95 10.49 -1.11
N ILE A 148 -9.19 10.88 0.14
CA ILE A 148 -8.55 10.24 1.30
C ILE A 148 -9.00 8.77 1.43
N ALA A 149 -10.27 8.47 1.21
CA ALA A 149 -10.80 7.11 1.28
C ALA A 149 -10.30 6.22 0.14
N HIS A 150 -10.13 6.79 -1.07
CA HIS A 150 -9.50 6.13 -2.20
C HIS A 150 -8.06 5.70 -1.84
N GLU A 151 -7.23 6.63 -1.40
CA GLU A 151 -5.84 6.34 -1.02
C GLU A 151 -5.76 5.36 0.17
N PHE A 152 -6.65 5.51 1.13
CA PHE A 152 -6.68 4.59 2.26
C PHE A 152 -7.07 3.17 1.84
N SER A 153 -7.89 3.01 0.80
CA SER A 153 -8.27 1.70 0.27
C SER A 153 -7.07 0.95 -0.31
N HIS A 154 -6.14 1.62 -0.99
CA HIS A 154 -4.87 1.02 -1.43
C HIS A 154 -4.06 0.49 -0.23
N ALA A 155 -3.93 1.29 0.83
CA ALA A 155 -3.22 0.87 2.05
C ALA A 155 -3.90 -0.34 2.72
N GLU A 156 -5.24 -0.36 2.75
CA GLU A 156 -6.01 -1.47 3.34
C GLU A 156 -5.88 -2.74 2.51
N PHE A 157 -5.98 -2.64 1.19
CA PHE A 157 -5.85 -3.78 0.30
C PHE A 157 -4.45 -4.40 0.38
N TYR A 158 -3.41 -3.57 0.27
CA TYR A 158 -2.04 -4.03 0.42
C TYR A 158 -1.81 -4.75 1.76
N ASN A 159 -2.32 -4.19 2.86
CA ASN A 159 -2.15 -4.79 4.19
C ASN A 159 -2.80 -6.18 4.31
N ARG A 160 -3.87 -6.44 3.55
CA ARG A 160 -4.60 -7.71 3.56
C ARG A 160 -3.94 -8.80 2.74
N ILE A 161 -3.29 -8.45 1.62
CA ILE A 161 -2.73 -9.43 0.69
C ILE A 161 -1.21 -9.52 0.72
N GLY A 162 -0.54 -8.51 1.28
CA GLY A 162 0.92 -8.43 1.46
C GLY A 162 1.69 -8.13 0.17
N PHE A 163 2.98 -7.87 0.36
CA PHE A 163 3.91 -7.43 -0.70
C PHE A 163 3.91 -8.33 -1.93
N TYR A 164 4.04 -9.65 -1.74
CA TYR A 164 4.19 -10.57 -2.87
C TYR A 164 2.94 -10.59 -3.77
N ASN A 165 1.76 -10.76 -3.17
CA ASN A 165 0.53 -10.82 -3.94
C ASN A 165 0.26 -9.48 -4.63
N TRP A 166 0.40 -8.35 -3.91
CA TRP A 166 0.17 -7.03 -4.48
C TRP A 166 1.12 -6.72 -5.65
N THR A 167 2.43 -7.03 -5.50
CA THR A 167 3.44 -6.69 -6.52
C THR A 167 3.37 -7.57 -7.76
N PHE A 168 3.10 -8.88 -7.60
CA PHE A 168 3.28 -9.84 -8.67
C PHE A 168 1.98 -10.44 -9.21
N LYS A 169 0.86 -10.27 -8.51
CA LYS A 169 -0.41 -10.89 -8.93
C LYS A 169 -1.50 -9.87 -9.26
N ILE A 170 -1.54 -8.72 -8.57
CA ILE A 170 -2.64 -7.78 -8.73
C ILE A 170 -2.43 -6.87 -9.94
N PRO A 171 -3.33 -6.88 -10.93
CA PRO A 171 -3.31 -5.91 -12.01
C PRO A 171 -3.78 -4.54 -11.50
N THR A 172 -3.20 -3.46 -12.04
CA THR A 172 -3.49 -2.09 -11.61
C THR A 172 -4.99 -1.75 -11.69
N TRP A 173 -5.68 -2.18 -12.75
CA TRP A 173 -7.11 -1.91 -12.90
C TRP A 173 -7.96 -2.45 -11.74
N PHE A 174 -7.54 -3.57 -11.13
CA PHE A 174 -8.27 -4.17 -10.02
C PHE A 174 -8.05 -3.41 -8.72
N ASP A 175 -6.79 -3.03 -8.44
CA ASP A 175 -6.43 -2.22 -7.27
C ASP A 175 -7.14 -0.87 -7.31
N GLU A 176 -7.05 -0.17 -8.45
CA GLU A 176 -7.75 1.09 -8.68
C GLU A 176 -9.27 0.93 -8.60
N GLY A 177 -9.82 -0.12 -9.22
CA GLY A 177 -11.25 -0.40 -9.16
C GLY A 177 -11.78 -0.65 -7.75
N LEU A 178 -11.00 -1.28 -6.87
CA LEU A 178 -11.33 -1.44 -5.45
C LEU A 178 -11.27 -0.10 -4.71
N ALA A 179 -10.22 0.69 -4.93
CA ALA A 179 -10.07 2.01 -4.31
C ALA A 179 -11.22 2.94 -4.70
N MET A 180 -11.62 2.91 -5.96
CA MET A 180 -12.75 3.68 -6.52
C MET A 180 -14.11 3.33 -5.90
N GLN A 181 -14.28 2.19 -5.22
CA GLN A 181 -15.52 1.89 -4.49
C GLN A 181 -15.74 2.84 -3.30
N ASN A 182 -14.68 3.49 -2.81
CA ASN A 182 -14.73 4.48 -1.73
C ASN A 182 -14.64 5.93 -2.22
N ASP A 183 -14.60 6.15 -3.53
CA ASP A 183 -14.62 7.45 -4.18
C ASP A 183 -16.01 7.73 -4.76
N TYR A 184 -16.75 8.65 -4.14
CA TYR A 184 -18.16 8.95 -4.50
C TYR A 184 -18.31 10.22 -5.30
N ARG A 185 -17.21 10.80 -5.81
CA ARG A 185 -17.26 12.00 -6.64
C ARG A 185 -18.13 11.76 -7.89
N ASP A 186 -19.07 12.67 -8.14
CA ASP A 186 -20.12 12.51 -9.18
C ASP A 186 -19.57 12.25 -10.58
N TYR A 187 -18.43 12.84 -10.91
CA TYR A 187 -17.83 12.63 -12.22
C TYR A 187 -17.28 11.21 -12.45
N TYR A 188 -17.21 10.38 -11.41
CA TYR A 188 -16.93 8.95 -11.50
C TYR A 188 -18.20 8.08 -11.35
N SER A 189 -19.38 8.67 -11.49
CA SER A 189 -20.64 7.94 -11.38
C SER A 189 -20.89 7.01 -12.59
N ASP A 190 -21.75 6.02 -12.39
CA ASP A 190 -22.21 5.17 -13.50
C ASP A 190 -22.94 5.97 -14.59
N ASP A 191 -23.66 7.05 -14.24
CA ASP A 191 -24.34 7.91 -15.20
C ASP A 191 -23.35 8.64 -16.09
N THR A 192 -22.25 9.15 -15.51
CA THR A 192 -21.17 9.77 -16.28
C THR A 192 -20.49 8.74 -17.19
N LEU A 193 -20.20 7.54 -16.68
CA LEU A 193 -19.63 6.45 -17.49
C LEU A 193 -20.56 6.07 -18.64
N LYS A 194 -21.85 5.92 -18.37
CA LYS A 194 -22.87 5.61 -19.36
C LYS A 194 -22.91 6.63 -20.48
N ALA A 195 -22.88 7.93 -20.14
CA ALA A 195 -22.86 9.02 -21.11
C ALA A 195 -21.58 9.02 -21.96
N LYS A 196 -20.39 8.78 -21.34
CA LYS A 196 -19.09 8.78 -22.03
C LYS A 196 -18.81 7.52 -22.86
N SER A 197 -19.54 6.42 -22.63
CA SER A 197 -19.30 5.11 -23.28
C SER A 197 -20.45 4.64 -24.18
N ASP A 198 -21.34 5.51 -24.61
CA ASP A 198 -22.52 5.14 -25.40
C ASP A 198 -23.32 3.99 -24.77
N ASN A 199 -23.84 4.22 -23.57
CA ASN A 199 -24.58 3.21 -22.79
C ASN A 199 -23.77 1.92 -22.54
N PHE A 200 -22.50 2.07 -22.12
CA PHE A 200 -21.56 0.99 -21.82
C PHE A 200 -21.11 0.15 -23.04
N LYS A 201 -21.41 0.57 -24.28
CA LYS A 201 -21.00 -0.17 -25.50
C LYS A 201 -19.50 0.00 -25.80
N ASN A 202 -18.94 1.17 -25.49
CA ASN A 202 -17.58 1.57 -25.82
C ASN A 202 -16.70 1.62 -24.56
N LEU A 203 -16.78 0.61 -23.69
CA LEU A 203 -15.90 0.50 -22.53
C LEU A 203 -14.51 0.06 -22.96
N PRO A 204 -13.42 0.62 -22.37
CA PRO A 204 -12.08 0.06 -22.52
C PRO A 204 -12.05 -1.40 -22.05
N ASP A 205 -11.28 -2.24 -22.73
CA ASP A 205 -10.98 -3.58 -22.21
C ASP A 205 -9.99 -3.50 -21.06
N ILE A 206 -10.54 -3.11 -19.89
CA ILE A 206 -9.77 -2.78 -18.70
C ILE A 206 -8.92 -3.95 -18.19
N LYS A 207 -9.32 -5.19 -18.49
CA LYS A 207 -8.63 -6.39 -18.04
C LYS A 207 -7.23 -6.55 -18.67
N ASN A 208 -6.98 -5.85 -19.78
CA ASN A 208 -5.69 -5.79 -20.42
C ASN A 208 -4.71 -4.80 -19.77
N PHE A 209 -5.18 -3.90 -18.88
CA PHE A 209 -4.36 -2.90 -18.21
C PHE A 209 -3.74 -3.45 -16.91
N LYS A 210 -2.72 -4.29 -17.06
CA LYS A 210 -2.10 -4.99 -15.93
C LYS A 210 -1.13 -4.12 -15.13
N SER A 211 -0.53 -3.11 -15.76
CA SER A 211 0.46 -2.24 -15.13
C SER A 211 -0.02 -0.79 -15.04
N GLY A 212 0.53 -0.03 -14.09
CA GLY A 212 0.25 1.41 -13.97
C GLY A 212 0.53 2.19 -15.25
N GLY A 213 1.61 1.87 -15.97
CA GLY A 213 1.93 2.49 -17.24
C GLY A 213 0.87 2.26 -18.34
N GLN A 214 0.23 1.09 -18.35
CA GLN A 214 -0.88 0.81 -19.28
C GLN A 214 -2.17 1.52 -18.81
N PHE A 215 -2.47 1.47 -17.52
CA PHE A 215 -3.68 2.06 -16.94
C PHE A 215 -3.71 3.59 -17.05
N LEU A 216 -2.56 4.24 -16.91
CA LEU A 216 -2.39 5.68 -16.98
C LEU A 216 -1.95 6.18 -18.38
N ALA A 217 -1.99 5.32 -19.40
CA ALA A 217 -1.68 5.71 -20.76
C ALA A 217 -2.87 6.44 -21.43
N GLY A 218 -2.55 7.45 -22.23
CA GLY A 218 -3.53 8.19 -23.02
C GLY A 218 -3.79 9.61 -22.55
N SER A 219 -4.84 10.22 -23.08
CA SER A 219 -5.29 11.54 -22.65
C SER A 219 -5.95 11.50 -21.28
N HIS A 220 -6.11 12.66 -20.65
CA HIS A 220 -6.82 12.78 -19.37
C HIS A 220 -8.21 12.11 -19.43
N ASP A 221 -9.00 12.35 -20.48
CA ASP A 221 -10.32 11.75 -20.63
C ASP A 221 -10.27 10.22 -20.75
N GLN A 222 -9.26 9.66 -21.41
CA GLN A 222 -9.06 8.21 -21.51
C GLN A 222 -8.70 7.62 -20.14
N ILE A 223 -7.81 8.25 -19.40
CA ILE A 223 -7.43 7.82 -18.04
C ILE A 223 -8.67 7.87 -17.12
N MET A 224 -9.46 8.93 -17.18
CA MET A 224 -10.70 9.03 -16.42
C MET A 224 -11.68 7.90 -16.78
N LEU A 225 -11.77 7.55 -18.07
CA LEU A 225 -12.60 6.44 -18.52
C LEU A 225 -12.09 5.08 -18.01
N HIS A 226 -10.77 4.91 -17.87
CA HIS A 226 -10.18 3.70 -17.26
C HIS A 226 -10.61 3.57 -15.79
N TYR A 227 -10.51 4.65 -15.00
CA TYR A 227 -10.95 4.65 -13.60
C TYR A 227 -12.43 4.32 -13.45
N MET A 228 -13.29 4.99 -14.25
CA MET A 228 -14.74 4.73 -14.22
C MET A 228 -15.08 3.30 -14.62
N THR A 229 -14.40 2.77 -15.65
CA THR A 229 -14.61 1.37 -16.09
C THR A 229 -14.15 0.38 -15.04
N ALA A 230 -13.00 0.60 -14.42
CA ALA A 230 -12.50 -0.23 -13.33
C ALA A 230 -13.47 -0.22 -12.13
N LYS A 231 -13.97 0.96 -11.74
CA LYS A 231 -15.00 1.13 -10.72
C LYS A 231 -16.26 0.31 -11.05
N HIS A 232 -16.77 0.44 -12.28
CA HIS A 232 -17.97 -0.26 -12.75
C HIS A 232 -17.78 -1.78 -12.74
N VAL A 233 -16.66 -2.29 -13.23
CA VAL A 233 -16.37 -3.73 -13.26
C VAL A 233 -16.30 -4.28 -11.83
N ILE A 234 -15.62 -3.60 -10.92
CA ILE A 234 -15.52 -4.03 -9.52
C ILE A 234 -16.88 -3.92 -8.82
N LYS A 235 -17.65 -2.87 -9.02
CA LYS A 235 -19.00 -2.72 -8.46
C LYS A 235 -19.90 -3.90 -8.82
N ASN A 236 -19.85 -4.36 -10.08
CA ASN A 236 -20.65 -5.48 -10.56
C ASN A 236 -20.14 -6.85 -10.07
N TRP A 237 -18.85 -6.96 -9.79
CA TRP A 237 -18.24 -8.16 -9.25
C TRP A 237 -18.38 -8.25 -7.73
N TYR A 238 -18.31 -7.10 -7.06
CA TYR A 238 -18.16 -7.01 -5.61
C TYR A 238 -19.38 -7.53 -4.85
N THR A 239 -19.11 -8.45 -3.93
CA THR A 239 -19.86 -8.62 -2.68
C THR A 239 -18.84 -8.84 -1.57
N LYS A 240 -19.19 -8.49 -0.33
CA LYS A 240 -18.24 -8.69 0.79
C LYS A 240 -17.73 -10.13 0.87
N PRO A 241 -18.59 -11.19 0.78
CA PRO A 241 -18.11 -12.57 0.75
C PRO A 241 -17.19 -12.90 -0.43
N LYS A 242 -17.44 -12.34 -1.62
CA LYS A 242 -16.53 -12.54 -2.78
C LYS A 242 -15.16 -11.91 -2.54
N LEU A 243 -15.12 -10.69 -2.01
CA LEU A 243 -13.86 -10.02 -1.68
C LEU A 243 -13.08 -10.80 -0.63
N ASP A 244 -13.75 -11.27 0.44
CA ASP A 244 -13.10 -12.05 1.50
C ASP A 244 -12.55 -13.38 0.96
N LYS A 245 -13.33 -14.06 0.10
CA LYS A 245 -12.88 -15.27 -0.58
C LYS A 245 -11.69 -15.01 -1.49
N PHE A 246 -11.72 -13.93 -2.28
CA PHE A 246 -10.63 -13.52 -3.16
C PHE A 246 -9.32 -13.30 -2.37
N ILE A 247 -9.37 -12.55 -1.28
CA ILE A 247 -8.22 -12.30 -0.40
C ILE A 247 -7.68 -13.63 0.18
N LYS A 248 -8.57 -14.49 0.66
CA LYS A 248 -8.21 -15.82 1.20
C LYS A 248 -7.53 -16.69 0.14
N ASP A 249 -8.06 -16.72 -1.08
CA ASP A 249 -7.53 -17.50 -2.20
C ASP A 249 -6.15 -17.00 -2.63
N LEU A 250 -5.94 -15.69 -2.76
CA LEU A 250 -4.63 -15.10 -3.01
C LEU A 250 -3.60 -15.46 -1.94
N ASN A 251 -3.98 -15.35 -0.66
CA ASN A 251 -3.12 -15.67 0.48
C ASN A 251 -2.84 -17.18 0.61
N SER A 252 -3.66 -18.03 0.02
CA SER A 252 -3.41 -19.48 -0.10
C SER A 252 -2.52 -19.84 -1.30
N GLY A 253 -2.08 -18.86 -2.09
CA GLY A 253 -1.14 -19.07 -3.19
C GLY A 253 -1.76 -19.07 -4.59
N LYS A 254 -3.10 -19.00 -4.75
CA LYS A 254 -3.76 -18.95 -6.05
C LYS A 254 -3.31 -17.76 -6.89
N SER A 255 -3.42 -17.88 -8.21
CA SER A 255 -3.24 -16.76 -9.14
C SER A 255 -4.38 -15.75 -9.00
N PHE A 256 -4.22 -14.58 -9.64
CA PHE A 256 -5.27 -13.57 -9.69
C PHE A 256 -6.52 -14.11 -10.39
N GLU A 257 -6.34 -14.76 -11.53
CA GLU A 257 -7.42 -15.31 -12.37
C GLU A 257 -8.24 -16.35 -11.60
N GLU A 258 -7.56 -17.28 -10.91
CA GLU A 258 -8.22 -18.30 -10.09
C GLU A 258 -8.98 -17.70 -8.90
N ALA A 259 -8.43 -16.68 -8.26
CA ALA A 259 -9.04 -16.01 -7.11
C ALA A 259 -10.21 -15.12 -7.53
N PHE A 260 -10.09 -14.43 -8.67
CA PHE A 260 -11.14 -13.56 -9.21
C PHE A 260 -12.32 -14.35 -9.80
N GLY A 261 -12.11 -15.63 -10.12
CA GLY A 261 -13.16 -16.53 -10.62
C GLY A 261 -13.40 -16.43 -12.11
N GLN A 262 -12.32 -16.30 -12.86
CA GLN A 262 -12.31 -16.40 -14.34
C GLN A 262 -11.60 -17.66 -14.79
#